data_9d1cfe0aa49c57250614c4659fd938fb
#
_entry.id   9d1cfe0aa49c57250614c4659fd938fb
#
_cell.length_a   1.000
_cell.length_b   1.000
_cell.length_c   1.000
_cell.angle_alpha   90.00
_cell.angle_beta   90.00
_cell.angle_gamma   90.00
#
_symmetry.space_group_name_H-M   'P 1'
#
loop_
_entity.id
_entity.type
_entity.pdbx_description
1 polymer ?
#
loop_
_entity_poly.entity_id
_entity_poly.type
_entity_poly.pdbx_seq_one_letter_code
_entity_poly.pdbx_strand_id
1 'polypeptide(L)'
;KREAAEAARKAASGPLYQQATNAVYQVDDQLANLLNRPVVAQAMNRAKALAENQGRRFQFATESVAPFRGVGGAQMQQSRQITGQGLQDLKMALDDMLMDPASGIAGSEVRNVQNLRGQMVDWMERANPDFKAARQTYAKESVPINTMDVADALMKKLEPALARYGANTQEHAAAYARALESAKETVKKQTGINKPM
;
A
#
# COMPACT_ATOMS: atom_id res chain seq x y z
N LYS A 1 2.90 21.90 -11.17
CA LYS A 1 4.06 21.07 -10.77
C LYS A 1 3.63 19.72 -10.18
N ARG A 2 2.68 19.70 -9.22
CA ARG A 2 2.17 18.49 -8.58
C ARG A 2 1.56 17.52 -9.60
N GLU A 3 0.62 17.97 -10.41
CA GLU A 3 -0.02 17.18 -11.47
C GLU A 3 1.00 16.55 -12.43
N ALA A 4 2.03 17.31 -12.79
CA ALA A 4 3.10 16.78 -13.65
C ALA A 4 3.90 15.67 -12.96
N ALA A 5 4.19 15.79 -11.66
CA ALA A 5 4.88 14.76 -10.89
C ALA A 5 4.00 13.51 -10.71
N GLU A 6 2.70 13.67 -10.47
CA GLU A 6 1.75 12.57 -10.38
C GLU A 6 1.57 11.85 -11.72
N ALA A 7 1.49 12.59 -12.82
CA ALA A 7 1.46 12.04 -14.16
C ALA A 7 2.75 11.26 -14.50
N ALA A 8 3.92 11.81 -14.16
CA ALA A 8 5.21 11.14 -14.36
C ALA A 8 5.28 9.84 -13.54
N ARG A 9 4.89 9.86 -12.26
CA ARG A 9 4.82 8.67 -11.42
C ARG A 9 3.90 7.61 -12.02
N LYS A 10 2.70 8.00 -12.46
CA LYS A 10 1.73 7.08 -13.08
C LYS A 10 2.29 6.49 -14.38
N ALA A 11 2.91 7.31 -15.21
CA ALA A 11 3.50 6.85 -16.48
C ALA A 11 4.66 5.88 -16.26
N ALA A 12 5.53 6.14 -15.28
CA ALA A 12 6.68 5.31 -14.98
C ALA A 12 6.32 3.98 -14.29
N SER A 13 5.42 4.00 -13.31
CA SER A 13 5.09 2.82 -12.49
C SER A 13 3.89 2.03 -13.02
N GLY A 14 2.96 2.66 -13.73
CA GLY A 14 1.72 2.04 -14.18
C GLY A 14 1.92 0.78 -15.04
N PRO A 15 2.73 0.81 -16.10
CA PRO A 15 3.01 -0.36 -16.93
C PRO A 15 3.62 -1.53 -16.14
N LEU A 16 4.53 -1.22 -15.20
CA LEU A 16 5.16 -2.24 -14.34
C LEU A 16 4.13 -2.89 -13.40
N TYR A 17 3.23 -2.11 -12.80
CA TYR A 17 2.14 -2.66 -12.01
C TYR A 17 1.19 -3.49 -12.86
N GLN A 18 0.85 -3.05 -14.06
CA GLN A 18 0.00 -3.80 -14.97
C GLN A 18 0.61 -5.16 -15.32
N GLN A 19 1.91 -5.20 -15.61
CA GLN A 19 2.63 -6.45 -15.85
C GLN A 19 2.62 -7.35 -14.60
N ALA A 20 2.91 -6.80 -13.42
CA ALA A 20 2.92 -7.53 -12.16
C ALA A 20 1.54 -8.09 -11.79
N THR A 21 0.46 -7.35 -12.03
CA THR A 21 -0.91 -7.79 -11.70
C THR A 21 -1.48 -8.84 -12.64
N ASN A 22 -0.94 -8.96 -13.84
CA ASN A 22 -1.32 -10.01 -14.79
C ASN A 22 -0.75 -11.40 -14.42
N ALA A 23 0.20 -11.46 -13.48
CA ALA A 23 0.78 -12.71 -13.03
C ALA A 23 -0.20 -13.56 -12.22
N VAL A 24 0.02 -14.88 -12.25
CA VAL A 24 -0.70 -15.87 -11.42
C VAL A 24 0.32 -16.56 -10.52
N TYR A 25 -0.01 -16.71 -9.25
CA TYR A 25 0.88 -17.27 -8.24
C TYR A 25 0.36 -18.57 -7.68
N GLN A 26 1.27 -19.50 -7.41
CA GLN A 26 0.99 -20.68 -6.59
C GLN A 26 0.98 -20.26 -5.11
N VAL A 27 -0.03 -20.73 -4.37
CA VAL A 27 -0.11 -20.52 -2.92
C VAL A 27 0.83 -21.49 -2.22
N ASP A 28 1.93 -20.96 -1.70
CA ASP A 28 2.81 -21.69 -0.80
C ASP A 28 2.27 -21.66 0.65
N ASP A 29 2.90 -22.43 1.54
CA ASP A 29 2.51 -22.50 2.95
C ASP A 29 2.61 -21.15 3.64
N GLN A 30 3.57 -20.31 3.25
CA GLN A 30 3.73 -18.99 3.82
C GLN A 30 2.55 -18.08 3.46
N LEU A 31 2.18 -18.01 2.19
CA LEU A 31 1.04 -17.23 1.74
C LEU A 31 -0.26 -17.79 2.33
N ALA A 32 -0.43 -19.11 2.36
CA ALA A 32 -1.59 -19.76 2.97
C ALA A 32 -1.77 -19.33 4.43
N ASN A 33 -0.70 -19.33 5.22
CA ASN A 33 -0.71 -18.89 6.61
C ASN A 33 -1.06 -17.40 6.76
N LEU A 34 -0.62 -16.53 5.85
CA LEU A 34 -1.00 -15.12 5.85
C LEU A 34 -2.49 -14.95 5.52
N LEU A 35 -2.99 -15.67 4.52
CA LEU A 35 -4.38 -15.58 4.06
C LEU A 35 -5.40 -16.15 5.06
N ASN A 36 -4.98 -17.08 5.91
CA ASN A 36 -5.84 -17.67 6.95
C ASN A 36 -6.06 -16.76 8.19
N ARG A 37 -5.43 -15.60 8.26
CA ARG A 37 -5.62 -14.67 9.39
C ARG A 37 -7.02 -14.04 9.35
N PRO A 38 -7.73 -13.92 10.49
CA PRO A 38 -9.11 -13.41 10.53
C PRO A 38 -9.29 -12.04 9.88
N VAL A 39 -8.31 -11.13 10.05
CA VAL A 39 -8.36 -9.79 9.46
C VAL A 39 -8.34 -9.81 7.92
N VAL A 40 -7.82 -10.88 7.31
CA VAL A 40 -7.82 -11.02 5.85
C VAL A 40 -9.24 -11.19 5.31
N ALA A 41 -10.14 -11.83 6.04
CA ALA A 41 -11.55 -11.96 5.63
C ALA A 41 -12.23 -10.58 5.51
N GLN A 42 -11.94 -9.66 6.45
CA GLN A 42 -12.41 -8.27 6.39
C GLN A 42 -11.78 -7.53 5.21
N ALA A 43 -10.45 -7.67 5.03
CA ALA A 43 -9.75 -7.06 3.92
C ALA A 43 -10.24 -7.57 2.55
N MET A 44 -10.61 -8.85 2.43
CA MET A 44 -11.19 -9.42 1.20
C MET A 44 -12.54 -8.79 0.85
N ASN A 45 -13.42 -8.59 1.83
CA ASN A 45 -14.69 -7.91 1.62
C ASN A 45 -14.47 -6.47 1.15
N ARG A 46 -13.51 -5.77 1.74
CA ARG A 46 -13.15 -4.40 1.35
C ARG A 46 -12.50 -4.35 -0.04
N ALA A 47 -11.62 -5.31 -0.35
CA ALA A 47 -11.00 -5.45 -1.68
C ALA A 47 -12.06 -5.65 -2.77
N LYS A 48 -13.08 -6.46 -2.49
CA LYS A 48 -14.22 -6.66 -3.39
C LYS A 48 -14.97 -5.34 -3.63
N ALA A 49 -15.32 -4.61 -2.58
CA ALA A 49 -15.99 -3.33 -2.69
C ALA A 49 -15.15 -2.29 -3.46
N LEU A 50 -13.83 -2.23 -3.22
CA LEU A 50 -12.92 -1.34 -3.95
C LEU A 50 -12.86 -1.69 -5.44
N ALA A 51 -12.80 -2.97 -5.80
CA ALA A 51 -12.81 -3.40 -7.20
C ALA A 51 -14.13 -3.05 -7.89
N GLU A 52 -15.27 -3.29 -7.24
CA GLU A 52 -16.60 -2.96 -7.75
C GLU A 52 -16.76 -1.44 -7.96
N ASN A 53 -16.28 -0.61 -7.03
CA ASN A 53 -16.27 0.85 -7.16
C ASN A 53 -15.41 1.35 -8.34
N GLN A 54 -14.43 0.55 -8.77
CA GLN A 54 -13.60 0.82 -9.96
C GLN A 54 -14.21 0.23 -11.24
N GLY A 55 -15.43 -0.32 -11.18
CA GLY A 55 -16.07 -0.98 -12.31
C GLY A 55 -15.43 -2.30 -12.72
N ARG A 56 -14.62 -2.92 -11.83
CA ARG A 56 -13.95 -4.19 -12.05
C ARG A 56 -14.61 -5.31 -11.25
N ARG A 57 -14.57 -6.52 -11.78
CA ARG A 57 -14.91 -7.72 -11.01
C ARG A 57 -13.72 -8.10 -10.14
N PHE A 58 -13.92 -8.27 -8.84
CA PHE A 58 -12.90 -8.81 -7.94
C PHE A 58 -12.66 -10.28 -8.26
N GLN A 59 -11.43 -10.62 -8.60
CA GLN A 59 -11.02 -11.98 -8.93
C GLN A 59 -9.74 -12.32 -8.15
N PHE A 60 -9.89 -13.00 -7.02
CA PHE A 60 -8.77 -13.34 -6.15
C PHE A 60 -8.12 -14.67 -6.53
N ALA A 61 -8.90 -15.71 -6.75
CA ALA A 61 -8.43 -17.03 -7.11
C ALA A 61 -8.79 -17.36 -8.55
N THR A 62 -7.91 -18.07 -9.25
CA THR A 62 -8.26 -18.75 -10.49
C THR A 62 -8.92 -20.08 -10.13
N GLU A 63 -10.05 -20.40 -10.73
CA GLU A 63 -10.58 -21.76 -10.68
C GLU A 63 -9.53 -22.70 -11.30
N SER A 64 -9.03 -23.66 -10.51
CA SER A 64 -8.05 -24.60 -11.01
C SER A 64 -8.69 -25.41 -12.12
N VAL A 65 -8.03 -25.42 -13.27
CA VAL A 65 -8.39 -26.20 -14.44
C VAL A 65 -8.55 -27.67 -14.04
N ALA A 66 -9.61 -28.25 -14.59
CA ALA A 66 -10.14 -29.58 -14.41
C ALA A 66 -9.14 -30.71 -14.09
N PRO A 67 -9.60 -31.72 -13.33
CA PRO A 67 -8.76 -32.85 -12.95
C PRO A 67 -8.34 -33.66 -14.18
N PHE A 68 -7.05 -33.73 -14.45
CA PHE A 68 -6.51 -34.80 -15.29
C PHE A 68 -6.67 -36.10 -14.51
N ARG A 69 -7.57 -36.96 -14.94
CA ARG A 69 -7.68 -38.35 -14.45
C ARG A 69 -6.45 -39.13 -14.89
N GLY A 70 -5.39 -39.10 -14.10
CA GLY A 70 -4.29 -40.02 -14.19
C GLY A 70 -4.74 -41.38 -13.68
N VAL A 71 -4.51 -42.42 -14.46
CA VAL A 71 -4.70 -43.83 -14.04
C VAL A 71 -3.64 -44.12 -12.96
N GLY A 72 -4.11 -44.22 -11.69
CA GLY A 72 -3.23 -44.56 -10.57
C GLY A 72 -3.39 -43.69 -9.32
N GLY A 73 -4.59 -43.51 -8.80
CA GLY A 73 -4.87 -43.25 -7.37
C GLY A 73 -4.12 -42.12 -6.62
N ALA A 74 -3.33 -41.29 -7.27
CA ALA A 74 -2.68 -40.15 -6.64
C ALA A 74 -3.71 -39.03 -6.45
N GLN A 75 -3.98 -38.69 -5.21
CA GLN A 75 -4.72 -37.47 -4.86
C GLN A 75 -3.98 -36.26 -5.41
N MET A 76 -4.48 -35.69 -6.51
CA MET A 76 -3.99 -34.42 -7.01
C MET A 76 -4.25 -33.34 -5.97
N GLN A 77 -3.20 -32.88 -5.34
CA GLN A 77 -3.22 -31.67 -4.54
C GLN A 77 -3.72 -30.52 -5.44
N GLN A 78 -4.91 -30.01 -5.17
CA GLN A 78 -5.43 -28.83 -5.84
C GLN A 78 -4.51 -27.66 -5.50
N SER A 79 -3.59 -27.34 -6.41
CA SER A 79 -2.75 -26.15 -6.24
C SER A 79 -3.64 -24.93 -6.36
N ARG A 80 -3.87 -24.25 -5.25
CA ARG A 80 -4.59 -22.97 -5.23
C ARG A 80 -3.74 -21.93 -5.94
N GLN A 81 -4.29 -21.35 -6.98
CA GLN A 81 -3.66 -20.24 -7.71
C GLN A 81 -4.37 -18.94 -7.39
N ILE A 82 -3.60 -17.88 -7.18
CA ILE A 82 -4.08 -16.54 -6.87
C ILE A 82 -3.62 -15.58 -7.96
N THR A 83 -4.50 -14.66 -8.34
CA THR A 83 -4.18 -13.63 -9.33
C THR A 83 -3.35 -12.51 -8.70
N GLY A 84 -2.39 -11.96 -9.43
CA GLY A 84 -1.61 -10.80 -9.00
C GLY A 84 -2.51 -9.58 -8.75
N GLN A 85 -3.55 -9.41 -9.56
CA GLN A 85 -4.55 -8.35 -9.34
C GLN A 85 -5.28 -8.54 -8.01
N GLY A 86 -5.72 -9.76 -7.67
CA GLY A 86 -6.37 -10.05 -6.40
C GLY A 86 -5.49 -9.78 -5.19
N LEU A 87 -4.19 -10.13 -5.27
CA LEU A 87 -3.21 -9.80 -4.22
C LEU A 87 -3.01 -8.28 -4.09
N GLN A 88 -2.96 -7.56 -5.20
CA GLN A 88 -2.86 -6.10 -5.20
C GLN A 88 -4.11 -5.46 -4.59
N ASP A 89 -5.30 -5.93 -4.94
CA ASP A 89 -6.56 -5.43 -4.39
C ASP A 89 -6.63 -5.70 -2.87
N LEU A 90 -6.19 -6.88 -2.42
CA LEU A 90 -6.10 -7.21 -1.00
C LEU A 90 -5.10 -6.31 -0.25
N LYS A 91 -3.92 -6.07 -0.85
CA LYS A 91 -2.94 -5.14 -0.30
C LYS A 91 -3.50 -3.73 -0.18
N MET A 92 -4.22 -3.24 -1.19
CA MET A 92 -4.86 -1.91 -1.16
C MET A 92 -5.94 -1.85 -0.08
N ALA A 93 -6.72 -2.92 0.11
CA ALA A 93 -7.71 -2.99 1.18
C ALA A 93 -7.08 -2.94 2.59
N LEU A 94 -5.92 -3.60 2.79
CA LEU A 94 -5.17 -3.50 4.04
C LEU A 94 -4.63 -2.09 4.28
N ASP A 95 -4.12 -1.42 3.24
CA ASP A 95 -3.68 -0.02 3.32
C ASP A 95 -4.83 0.90 3.71
N ASP A 96 -5.99 0.71 3.10
CA ASP A 96 -7.19 1.49 3.33
C ASP A 96 -7.73 1.27 4.77
N MET A 97 -7.71 0.02 5.28
CA MET A 97 -8.05 -0.28 6.67
C MET A 97 -7.14 0.43 7.68
N LEU A 98 -5.85 0.58 7.36
CA LEU A 98 -4.88 1.29 8.22
C LEU A 98 -5.07 2.81 8.20
N MET A 99 -5.63 3.35 7.13
CA MET A 99 -5.83 4.79 6.93
C MET A 99 -7.19 5.29 7.41
N ASP A 100 -8.20 4.41 7.39
CA ASP A 100 -9.58 4.75 7.70
C ASP A 100 -9.88 4.61 9.20
N PRO A 101 -10.14 5.72 9.92
CA PRO A 101 -10.52 5.67 11.34
C PRO A 101 -11.81 4.87 11.59
N ALA A 102 -12.69 4.76 10.58
CA ALA A 102 -13.93 4.01 10.65
C ALA A 102 -13.75 2.51 10.40
N SER A 103 -12.53 2.04 10.11
CA SER A 103 -12.24 0.62 9.90
C SER A 103 -12.48 -0.26 11.12
N GLY A 104 -12.61 0.35 12.31
CA GLY A 104 -12.80 -0.35 13.58
C GLY A 104 -11.52 -0.98 14.15
N ILE A 105 -10.38 -0.87 13.46
CA ILE A 105 -9.10 -1.36 13.98
C ILE A 105 -8.42 -0.30 14.86
N ALA A 106 -7.94 -0.70 16.04
CA ALA A 106 -7.28 0.21 16.97
C ALA A 106 -6.16 -0.47 17.76
N GLY A 107 -5.27 0.32 18.34
CA GLY A 107 -4.25 -0.14 19.26
C GLY A 107 -3.33 -1.23 18.70
N SER A 108 -3.31 -2.40 19.33
CA SER A 108 -2.47 -3.55 18.91
C SER A 108 -2.88 -4.14 17.57
N GLU A 109 -4.15 -4.05 17.22
CA GLU A 109 -4.67 -4.57 15.95
C GLU A 109 -4.09 -3.81 14.75
N VAL A 110 -3.92 -2.50 14.84
CA VAL A 110 -3.22 -1.69 13.81
C VAL A 110 -1.83 -2.26 13.55
N ARG A 111 -1.07 -2.58 14.61
CA ARG A 111 0.27 -3.18 14.45
C ARG A 111 0.21 -4.55 13.78
N ASN A 112 -0.79 -5.36 14.13
CA ASN A 112 -0.97 -6.67 13.53
C ASN A 112 -1.29 -6.57 12.03
N VAL A 113 -2.15 -5.64 11.64
CA VAL A 113 -2.48 -5.36 10.22
C VAL A 113 -1.27 -4.82 9.48
N GLN A 114 -0.49 -3.91 10.08
CA GLN A 114 0.76 -3.41 9.51
C GLN A 114 1.77 -4.53 9.26
N ASN A 115 1.96 -5.41 10.24
CA ASN A 115 2.86 -6.55 10.12
C ASN A 115 2.39 -7.54 9.04
N LEU A 116 1.11 -7.86 9.01
CA LEU A 116 0.52 -8.72 7.99
C LEU A 116 0.73 -8.14 6.59
N ARG A 117 0.39 -6.87 6.42
CA ARG A 117 0.59 -6.15 5.17
C ARG A 117 2.06 -6.16 4.73
N GLY A 118 2.99 -5.91 5.67
CA GLY A 118 4.43 -5.99 5.42
C GLY A 118 4.85 -7.38 4.92
N GLN A 119 4.49 -8.43 5.64
CA GLN A 119 4.81 -9.81 5.27
C GLN A 119 4.22 -10.21 3.91
N MET A 120 3.00 -9.76 3.60
CA MET A 120 2.38 -10.02 2.30
C MET A 120 3.12 -9.30 1.16
N VAL A 121 3.51 -8.05 1.36
CA VAL A 121 4.30 -7.29 0.39
C VAL A 121 5.66 -7.94 0.16
N ASP A 122 6.35 -8.36 1.22
CA ASP A 122 7.65 -9.04 1.14
C ASP A 122 7.52 -10.36 0.37
N TRP A 123 6.42 -11.09 0.59
CA TRP A 123 6.13 -12.29 -0.18
C TRP A 123 5.90 -11.96 -1.67
N MET A 124 5.07 -10.95 -1.97
CA MET A 124 4.80 -10.53 -3.36
C MET A 124 6.07 -10.08 -4.09
N GLU A 125 6.97 -9.35 -3.42
CA GLU A 125 8.24 -8.90 -4.01
C GLU A 125 9.22 -10.04 -4.28
N ARG A 126 9.18 -11.11 -3.47
CA ARG A 126 9.98 -12.31 -3.72
C ARG A 126 9.40 -13.16 -4.84
N ALA A 127 8.09 -13.30 -4.88
CA ALA A 127 7.39 -14.09 -5.87
C ALA A 127 7.39 -13.45 -7.26
N ASN A 128 7.49 -12.11 -7.33
CA ASN A 128 7.44 -11.37 -8.58
C ASN A 128 8.42 -10.18 -8.61
N PRO A 129 9.52 -10.29 -9.35
CA PRO A 129 10.48 -9.20 -9.55
C PRO A 129 9.86 -7.94 -10.18
N ASP A 130 8.85 -8.09 -11.05
CA ASP A 130 8.17 -6.96 -11.69
C ASP A 130 7.37 -6.15 -10.67
N PHE A 131 6.74 -6.83 -9.69
CA PHE A 131 6.07 -6.16 -8.59
C PHE A 131 7.06 -5.35 -7.73
N LYS A 132 8.23 -5.92 -7.44
CA LYS A 132 9.31 -5.22 -6.75
C LYS A 132 9.77 -3.99 -7.52
N ALA A 133 10.03 -4.14 -8.82
CA ALA A 133 10.43 -3.03 -9.69
C ALA A 133 9.36 -1.93 -9.76
N ALA A 134 8.08 -2.31 -9.87
CA ALA A 134 6.96 -1.38 -9.86
C ALA A 134 6.92 -0.55 -8.58
N ARG A 135 7.07 -1.19 -7.41
CA ARG A 135 7.08 -0.51 -6.11
C ARG A 135 8.27 0.41 -5.93
N GLN A 136 9.46 -0.03 -6.33
CA GLN A 136 10.68 0.80 -6.27
C GLN A 136 10.54 2.03 -7.16
N THR A 137 10.05 1.87 -8.38
CA THR A 137 9.77 2.98 -9.30
C THR A 137 8.73 3.94 -8.71
N TYR A 138 7.62 3.40 -8.19
CA TYR A 138 6.60 4.21 -7.54
C TYR A 138 7.15 5.01 -6.36
N ALA A 139 7.95 4.39 -5.50
CA ALA A 139 8.56 5.05 -4.36
C ALA A 139 9.53 6.17 -4.79
N LYS A 140 10.36 5.90 -5.78
CA LYS A 140 11.30 6.88 -6.35
C LYS A 140 10.57 8.10 -6.92
N GLU A 141 9.57 7.87 -7.76
CA GLU A 141 8.78 8.93 -8.41
C GLU A 141 7.81 9.64 -7.43
N SER A 142 7.61 9.09 -6.23
CA SER A 142 6.83 9.75 -5.17
C SER A 142 7.64 10.79 -4.38
N VAL A 143 8.96 10.75 -4.43
CA VAL A 143 9.81 11.69 -3.67
C VAL A 143 9.46 13.17 -3.93
N PRO A 144 9.33 13.64 -5.18
CA PRO A 144 8.96 15.03 -5.44
C PRO A 144 7.58 15.40 -4.87
N ILE A 145 6.62 14.47 -4.92
CA ILE A 145 5.27 14.67 -4.41
C ILE A 145 5.30 14.76 -2.89
N ASN A 146 5.99 13.84 -2.22
CA ASN A 146 6.14 13.84 -0.77
C ASN A 146 6.84 15.12 -0.27
N THR A 147 7.82 15.63 -1.02
CA THR A 147 8.49 16.89 -0.71
C THR A 147 7.52 18.06 -0.79
N MET A 148 6.65 18.10 -1.79
CA MET A 148 5.58 19.11 -1.88
C MET A 148 4.58 18.97 -0.72
N ASP A 149 4.19 17.73 -0.34
CA ASP A 149 3.28 17.48 0.78
C ASP A 149 3.88 17.96 2.12
N VAL A 150 5.18 17.74 2.34
CA VAL A 150 5.89 18.25 3.52
C VAL A 150 5.90 19.78 3.52
N ALA A 151 6.18 20.40 2.36
CA ALA A 151 6.18 21.86 2.23
C ALA A 151 4.79 22.45 2.50
N ASP A 152 3.74 21.89 1.92
CA ASP A 152 2.36 22.32 2.13
C ASP A 152 1.94 22.17 3.61
N ALA A 153 2.26 21.04 4.24
CA ALA A 153 1.98 20.78 5.65
C ALA A 153 2.77 21.74 6.56
N LEU A 154 4.02 22.04 6.21
CA LEU A 154 4.87 23.00 6.91
C LEU A 154 4.26 24.40 6.84
N MET A 155 3.89 24.86 5.65
CA MET A 155 3.29 26.20 5.46
C MET A 155 2.01 26.35 6.28
N LYS A 156 1.10 25.38 6.24
CA LYS A 156 -0.12 25.39 7.04
C LYS A 156 0.13 25.47 8.56
N LYS A 157 1.23 24.92 9.04
CA LYS A 157 1.59 24.96 10.47
C LYS A 157 2.34 26.24 10.87
N LEU A 158 3.07 26.83 9.93
CA LEU A 158 3.80 28.09 10.17
C LEU A 158 2.89 29.31 10.12
N GLU A 159 1.89 29.33 9.27
CA GLU A 159 1.00 30.48 9.09
C GLU A 159 0.43 31.04 10.41
N PRO A 160 -0.13 30.23 11.33
CA PRO A 160 -0.59 30.72 12.63
C PRO A 160 0.53 31.22 13.54
N ALA A 161 1.74 30.63 13.45
CA ALA A 161 2.88 31.04 14.25
C ALA A 161 3.44 32.39 13.78
N LEU A 162 3.56 32.59 12.48
CA LEU A 162 3.97 33.86 11.87
C LEU A 162 3.00 34.99 12.20
N ALA A 163 1.71 34.71 12.18
CA ALA A 163 0.69 35.69 12.54
C ALA A 163 0.74 36.09 14.03
N ARG A 164 1.17 35.15 14.92
CA ARG A 164 1.19 35.37 16.38
C ARG A 164 2.45 36.06 16.90
N TYR A 165 3.62 35.73 16.36
CA TYR A 165 4.90 36.14 16.96
C TYR A 165 5.57 37.35 16.30
N GLY A 166 5.01 37.92 15.24
CA GLY A 166 5.54 39.17 14.64
C GLY A 166 7.01 39.03 14.19
N ALA A 167 7.88 39.95 14.62
CA ALA A 167 9.27 40.01 14.18
C ALA A 167 10.30 39.26 15.07
N ASN A 168 9.85 38.46 16.04
CA ASN A 168 10.78 37.72 16.93
C ASN A 168 11.42 36.52 16.24
N THR A 169 12.68 36.68 15.80
CA THR A 169 13.42 35.70 15.00
C THR A 169 13.74 34.39 15.72
N GLN A 170 13.95 34.42 17.07
CA GLN A 170 14.26 33.19 17.83
C GLN A 170 13.02 32.29 18.00
N GLU A 171 11.87 32.87 18.28
CA GLU A 171 10.61 32.15 18.38
C GLU A 171 10.18 31.57 17.02
N HIS A 172 10.45 32.31 15.93
CA HIS A 172 10.23 31.82 14.58
C HIS A 172 11.10 30.62 14.25
N ALA A 173 12.39 30.61 14.61
CA ALA A 173 13.28 29.48 14.39
C ALA A 173 12.81 28.21 15.14
N ALA A 174 12.41 28.37 16.41
CA ALA A 174 11.90 27.25 17.21
C ALA A 174 10.53 26.76 16.69
N ALA A 175 9.67 27.66 16.24
CA ALA A 175 8.38 27.32 15.62
C ALA A 175 8.58 26.58 14.29
N TYR A 176 9.53 27.05 13.47
CA TYR A 176 9.89 26.39 12.21
C TYR A 176 10.38 24.97 12.42
N ALA A 177 11.34 24.75 13.35
CA ALA A 177 11.87 23.42 13.62
C ALA A 177 10.76 22.43 14.06
N ARG A 178 9.89 22.86 15.00
CA ARG A 178 8.75 22.04 15.44
C ARG A 178 7.73 21.78 14.33
N ALA A 179 7.43 22.77 13.51
CA ALA A 179 6.51 22.63 12.38
C ALA A 179 7.06 21.69 11.32
N LEU A 180 8.37 21.75 11.05
CA LEU A 180 9.04 20.86 10.08
C LEU A 180 8.99 19.40 10.53
N GLU A 181 9.35 19.12 11.80
CA GLU A 181 9.28 17.74 12.31
C GLU A 181 7.84 17.22 12.31
N SER A 182 6.88 18.04 12.71
CA SER A 182 5.47 17.66 12.67
C SER A 182 4.92 17.48 11.25
N ALA A 183 5.43 18.23 10.25
CA ALA A 183 5.07 18.05 8.85
C ALA A 183 5.63 16.74 8.31
N LYS A 184 6.90 16.42 8.59
CA LYS A 184 7.53 15.15 8.22
C LYS A 184 6.76 13.96 8.81
N GLU A 185 6.40 14.00 10.10
CA GLU A 185 5.60 12.96 10.74
C GLU A 185 4.21 12.80 10.11
N THR A 186 3.58 13.88 9.71
CA THR A 186 2.28 13.84 9.03
C THR A 186 2.39 13.11 7.69
N VAL A 187 3.38 13.48 6.86
CA VAL A 187 3.60 12.85 5.56
C VAL A 187 4.03 11.39 5.72
N LYS A 188 4.88 11.09 6.71
CA LYS A 188 5.26 9.70 7.03
C LYS A 188 4.05 8.84 7.38
N LYS A 189 3.12 9.35 8.18
CA LYS A 189 1.87 8.64 8.52
C LYS A 189 1.00 8.40 7.29
N GLN A 190 0.88 9.39 6.42
CA GLN A 190 0.06 9.31 5.20
C GLN A 190 0.65 8.40 4.13
N THR A 191 1.96 8.43 3.96
CA THR A 191 2.65 7.72 2.86
C THR A 191 3.28 6.40 3.27
N GLY A 192 3.48 6.17 4.58
CA GLY A 192 4.24 5.03 5.11
C GLY A 192 5.75 5.09 4.83
N ILE A 193 6.26 6.22 4.30
CA ILE A 193 7.67 6.39 3.94
C ILE A 193 8.44 6.94 5.14
N ASN A 194 9.45 6.19 5.62
CA ASN A 194 10.23 6.55 6.80
C ASN A 194 11.13 7.78 6.61
N LYS A 195 11.48 8.13 5.38
CA LYS A 195 12.28 9.32 5.04
C LYS A 195 11.60 10.04 3.88
N PRO A 196 10.68 10.98 4.14
CA PRO A 196 9.97 11.70 3.08
C PRO A 196 10.83 12.74 2.35
N MET A 197 12.02 13.03 2.86
CA MET A 197 13.06 13.87 2.24
C MET A 197 14.43 13.25 2.45
#